data_4f0069dce5989172b25ae5db3fb78efd
#
_entry.id   4f0069dce5989172b25ae5db3fb78efd
#
_cell.length_a   1.000
_cell.length_b   1.000
_cell.length_c   1.000
_cell.angle_alpha   90.00
_cell.angle_beta   90.00
_cell.angle_gamma   90.00
#
_symmetry.space_group_name_H-M   'P 1'
#
loop_
_entity.id
_entity.type
_entity.pdbx_description
1 polymer ?
#
loop_
_entity_poly.entity_id
_entity_poly.type
_entity_poly.pdbx_seq_one_letter_code
_entity_poly.pdbx_strand_id
1 'polypeptide(L)'
;RLRPVSPSLAAHMGARASAPIVDIDDVTTLDALPSATTAAGDAYDFSSTSQRVTLIVNVASLCGLTSSNYADLVALQDAFGDDLLIHAHPCNQFLFQEPFGTKTVCGNARRRGFRGVMFDKCRVNGAGASHVFRFLKREAGVKRIPWNFGKFLVDKNGKVRSFHPPHTRPKALADEIRALVDE
;
A
#
# COMPACT_ATOMS: atom_id res chain seq x y z
N ARG A 1 -20.42 52.12 -32.25
CA ARG A 1 -19.35 51.62 -31.32
C ARG A 1 -19.72 50.21 -30.87
N LEU A 2 -19.08 49.24 -31.50
CA LEU A 2 -19.25 47.84 -31.20
C LEU A 2 -18.36 47.51 -29.96
N ARG A 3 -18.92 46.83 -28.95
CA ARG A 3 -18.19 46.30 -27.80
C ARG A 3 -17.46 45.01 -28.22
N PRO A 4 -16.23 44.77 -27.75
CA PRO A 4 -15.54 43.50 -28.02
C PRO A 4 -16.15 42.38 -27.17
N VAL A 5 -16.36 41.22 -27.81
CA VAL A 5 -16.81 39.99 -27.22
C VAL A 5 -15.61 39.37 -26.49
N SER A 6 -15.79 39.03 -25.21
CA SER A 6 -14.77 38.31 -24.39
C SER A 6 -14.46 36.94 -24.96
N PRO A 7 -13.18 36.49 -24.90
CA PRO A 7 -12.84 35.16 -25.37
C PRO A 7 -13.35 34.09 -24.42
N SER A 8 -13.93 33.08 -25.03
CA SER A 8 -14.42 31.83 -24.49
C SER A 8 -13.47 31.18 -23.47
N LEU A 9 -14.06 30.75 -22.37
CA LEU A 9 -13.47 29.86 -21.35
C LEU A 9 -13.24 28.50 -21.99
N ALA A 10 -12.11 28.31 -22.68
CA ALA A 10 -11.68 27.01 -23.15
C ALA A 10 -11.23 26.18 -21.95
N ALA A 11 -12.01 25.13 -21.66
CA ALA A 11 -11.81 24.17 -20.62
C ALA A 11 -10.37 23.61 -20.62
N HIS A 12 -9.67 23.83 -19.53
CA HIS A 12 -8.43 23.10 -19.21
C HIS A 12 -8.80 21.65 -18.83
N MET A 13 -9.02 20.82 -19.83
CA MET A 13 -8.88 19.39 -19.69
C MET A 13 -7.38 19.06 -19.77
N GLY A 14 -6.65 19.38 -18.70
CA GLY A 14 -5.27 18.93 -18.52
C GLY A 14 -5.27 17.42 -18.42
N ALA A 15 -4.82 16.73 -19.46
CA ALA A 15 -4.40 15.35 -19.37
C ALA A 15 -3.35 15.29 -18.23
N ARG A 16 -3.69 14.62 -17.11
CA ARG A 16 -2.71 14.32 -16.08
C ARG A 16 -1.61 13.48 -16.76
N ALA A 17 -0.47 14.10 -16.98
CA ALA A 17 0.72 13.36 -17.40
C ALA A 17 0.89 12.19 -16.44
N SER A 18 1.04 10.99 -16.97
CA SER A 18 1.36 9.80 -16.17
C SER A 18 2.62 10.12 -15.37
N ALA A 19 2.57 9.95 -14.06
CA ALA A 19 3.75 10.14 -13.24
C ALA A 19 4.89 9.28 -13.81
N PRO A 20 6.14 9.79 -13.82
CA PRO A 20 7.27 9.04 -14.35
C PRO A 20 7.37 7.68 -13.67
N ILE A 21 7.65 6.65 -14.47
CA ILE A 21 7.86 5.29 -13.94
C ILE A 21 9.17 5.33 -13.14
N VAL A 22 9.06 5.13 -11.83
CA VAL A 22 10.22 5.02 -10.93
C VAL A 22 11.00 3.76 -11.31
N ASP A 23 12.28 3.90 -11.64
CA ASP A 23 13.15 2.77 -11.90
C ASP A 23 13.46 2.02 -10.59
N ILE A 24 13.35 0.70 -10.61
CA ILE A 24 13.62 -0.19 -9.49
C ILE A 24 14.35 -1.47 -9.92
N ASP A 25 14.93 -1.50 -11.13
CA ASP A 25 15.46 -2.75 -11.69
C ASP A 25 16.61 -3.30 -10.85
N ASP A 26 17.45 -2.43 -10.28
CA ASP A 26 18.55 -2.80 -9.39
C ASP A 26 18.18 -2.89 -7.90
N VAL A 27 16.93 -2.58 -7.52
CA VAL A 27 16.49 -2.62 -6.12
C VAL A 27 16.20 -4.06 -5.71
N THR A 28 16.88 -4.57 -4.71
CA THR A 28 16.77 -5.95 -4.22
C THR A 28 16.24 -6.08 -2.79
N THR A 29 16.03 -4.96 -2.10
CA THR A 29 15.50 -4.92 -0.72
C THR A 29 14.47 -3.82 -0.57
N LEU A 30 13.55 -3.96 0.39
CA LEU A 30 12.49 -2.99 0.64
C LEU A 30 13.04 -1.63 1.07
N ASP A 31 14.03 -1.63 1.95
CA ASP A 31 14.66 -0.43 2.52
C ASP A 31 15.44 0.39 1.49
N ALA A 32 15.81 -0.20 0.35
CA ALA A 32 16.44 0.49 -0.77
C ALA A 32 15.45 1.08 -1.78
N LEU A 33 14.13 0.91 -1.57
CA LEU A 33 13.13 1.50 -2.47
C LEU A 33 13.14 3.04 -2.42
N PRO A 34 12.96 3.70 -3.56
CA PRO A 34 12.63 5.13 -3.58
C PRO A 34 11.39 5.43 -2.73
N SER A 35 11.34 6.63 -2.16
CA SER A 35 10.23 7.06 -1.29
C SER A 35 8.85 6.92 -1.95
N ALA A 36 7.83 6.70 -1.14
CA ALA A 36 6.44 6.71 -1.55
C ALA A 36 5.63 7.74 -0.74
N THR A 37 4.50 8.19 -1.28
CA THR A 37 3.68 9.19 -0.61
C THR A 37 2.76 8.52 0.42
N THR A 38 2.77 9.02 1.65
CA THR A 38 1.83 8.63 2.70
C THR A 38 0.45 9.25 2.48
N ALA A 39 -0.54 8.79 3.24
CA ALA A 39 -1.88 9.37 3.27
C ALA A 39 -1.91 10.83 3.79
N ALA A 40 -0.88 11.28 4.47
CA ALA A 40 -0.72 12.66 4.93
C ALA A 40 -0.13 13.57 3.85
N GLY A 41 0.43 12.99 2.78
CA GLY A 41 1.10 13.71 1.70
C GLY A 41 2.61 13.77 1.84
N ASP A 42 3.17 13.20 2.92
CA ASP A 42 4.60 13.19 3.19
C ASP A 42 5.31 12.10 2.40
N ALA A 43 6.60 12.31 2.10
CA ALA A 43 7.45 11.27 1.57
C ALA A 43 7.81 10.26 2.67
N TYR A 44 7.52 8.98 2.42
CA TYR A 44 7.92 7.88 3.29
C TYR A 44 9.28 7.33 2.84
N ASP A 45 10.27 7.38 3.71
CA ASP A 45 11.59 6.80 3.49
C ASP A 45 11.58 5.33 3.93
N PHE A 46 11.77 4.42 2.96
CA PHE A 46 11.79 2.98 3.22
C PHE A 46 13.02 2.52 4.00
N SER A 47 14.10 3.32 4.12
CA SER A 47 15.22 2.99 5.00
C SER A 47 14.78 2.77 6.47
N SER A 48 13.65 3.38 6.86
CA SER A 48 13.02 3.18 8.17
C SER A 48 12.48 1.76 8.40
N THR A 49 12.39 0.90 7.37
CA THR A 49 12.00 -0.50 7.49
C THR A 49 13.16 -1.42 7.86
N SER A 50 14.40 -0.95 7.73
CA SER A 50 15.59 -1.72 8.08
C SER A 50 15.51 -2.25 9.50
N GLN A 51 15.93 -3.50 9.69
CA GLN A 51 15.91 -4.23 10.97
C GLN A 51 14.51 -4.49 11.55
N ARG A 52 13.44 -4.31 10.76
CA ARG A 52 12.07 -4.59 11.20
C ARG A 52 11.31 -5.46 10.20
N VAL A 53 10.57 -6.43 10.70
CA VAL A 53 9.63 -7.20 9.87
C VAL A 53 8.54 -6.27 9.36
N THR A 54 8.24 -6.33 8.07
CA THR A 54 7.23 -5.45 7.46
C THR A 54 6.14 -6.26 6.76
N LEU A 55 4.88 -6.04 7.14
CA LEU A 55 3.69 -6.58 6.49
C LEU A 55 3.07 -5.53 5.58
N ILE A 56 3.05 -5.77 4.28
CA ILE A 56 2.52 -4.83 3.27
C ILE A 56 1.22 -5.38 2.70
N VAL A 57 0.13 -4.59 2.79
CA VAL A 57 -1.24 -5.01 2.46
C VAL A 57 -1.91 -4.01 1.54
N ASN A 58 -2.51 -4.48 0.43
CA ASN A 58 -3.43 -3.63 -0.34
C ASN A 58 -4.83 -3.68 0.27
N VAL A 59 -5.38 -2.53 0.61
CA VAL A 59 -6.62 -2.41 1.38
C VAL A 59 -7.75 -1.73 0.60
N ALA A 60 -8.99 -1.96 1.04
CA ALA A 60 -10.17 -1.27 0.53
C ALA A 60 -11.23 -1.11 1.62
N SER A 61 -12.02 -0.03 1.56
CA SER A 61 -13.01 0.34 2.58
C SER A 61 -14.33 -0.42 2.45
N LEU A 62 -14.74 -0.79 1.22
CA LEU A 62 -16.06 -1.38 0.93
C LEU A 62 -15.99 -2.88 0.59
N CYS A 63 -14.87 -3.54 0.88
CA CYS A 63 -14.73 -4.98 0.68
C CYS A 63 -15.34 -5.76 1.85
N GLY A 64 -15.96 -6.90 1.56
CA GLY A 64 -16.46 -7.81 2.60
C GLY A 64 -15.38 -8.32 3.57
N LEU A 65 -14.11 -8.28 3.15
CA LEU A 65 -12.97 -8.68 3.98
C LEU A 65 -12.45 -7.55 4.89
N THR A 66 -12.94 -6.32 4.76
CA THR A 66 -12.39 -5.13 5.43
C THR A 66 -12.38 -5.26 6.94
N SER A 67 -13.53 -5.53 7.53
CA SER A 67 -13.67 -5.55 9.00
C SER A 67 -12.79 -6.61 9.65
N SER A 68 -12.80 -7.83 9.07
CA SER A 68 -12.02 -8.94 9.61
C SER A 68 -10.51 -8.73 9.45
N ASN A 69 -10.06 -8.20 8.29
CA ASN A 69 -8.63 -7.94 8.08
C ASN A 69 -8.12 -6.82 8.98
N TYR A 70 -8.83 -5.70 9.11
CA TYR A 70 -8.39 -4.62 10.00
C TYR A 70 -8.35 -5.07 11.47
N ALA A 71 -9.33 -5.86 11.94
CA ALA A 71 -9.28 -6.42 13.30
C ALA A 71 -8.02 -7.27 13.53
N ASP A 72 -7.68 -8.12 12.57
CA ASP A 72 -6.47 -8.95 12.67
C ASP A 72 -5.17 -8.13 12.54
N LEU A 73 -5.13 -7.11 11.67
CA LEU A 73 -3.97 -6.21 11.57
C LEU A 73 -3.73 -5.46 12.89
N VAL A 74 -4.80 -5.00 13.55
CA VAL A 74 -4.70 -4.38 14.88
C VAL A 74 -4.18 -5.37 15.90
N ALA A 75 -4.71 -6.60 15.93
CA ALA A 75 -4.24 -7.64 16.85
C ALA A 75 -2.75 -7.98 16.64
N LEU A 76 -2.26 -8.00 15.38
CA LEU A 76 -0.84 -8.18 15.09
C LEU A 76 0.01 -6.99 15.59
N GLN A 77 -0.49 -5.74 15.42
CA GLN A 77 0.19 -4.57 15.97
C GLN A 77 0.29 -4.61 17.50
N ASP A 78 -0.75 -5.11 18.17
CA ASP A 78 -0.76 -5.26 19.64
C ASP A 78 0.20 -6.37 20.09
N ALA A 79 0.30 -7.46 19.32
CA ALA A 79 1.12 -8.62 19.66
C ALA A 79 2.63 -8.41 19.44
N PHE A 80 3.00 -7.64 18.39
CA PHE A 80 4.41 -7.50 17.96
C PHE A 80 4.98 -6.10 18.23
N GLY A 81 4.15 -5.11 18.54
CA GLY A 81 4.63 -3.75 18.84
C GLY A 81 5.53 -3.18 17.76
N ASP A 82 6.72 -2.73 18.15
CA ASP A 82 7.68 -2.07 17.27
C ASP A 82 8.47 -3.05 16.37
N ASP A 83 8.41 -4.37 16.64
CA ASP A 83 9.08 -5.38 15.82
C ASP A 83 8.38 -5.60 14.47
N LEU A 84 7.11 -5.21 14.36
CA LEU A 84 6.31 -5.34 13.15
C LEU A 84 5.83 -3.99 12.61
N LEU A 85 6.27 -3.64 11.42
CA LEU A 85 5.68 -2.56 10.64
C LEU A 85 4.52 -3.08 9.80
N ILE A 86 3.41 -2.33 9.76
CA ILE A 86 2.30 -2.64 8.86
C ILE A 86 2.06 -1.46 7.92
N HIS A 87 2.22 -1.71 6.62
CA HIS A 87 2.00 -0.75 5.54
C HIS A 87 0.68 -1.06 4.84
N ALA A 88 -0.28 -0.15 4.90
CA ALA A 88 -1.57 -0.27 4.24
C ALA A 88 -1.62 0.65 3.00
N HIS A 89 -1.86 0.05 1.85
CA HIS A 89 -1.93 0.73 0.56
C HIS A 89 -3.35 0.67 -0.01
N PRO A 90 -4.14 1.74 0.04
CA PRO A 90 -5.49 1.77 -0.54
C PRO A 90 -5.45 1.54 -2.05
N CYS A 91 -6.34 0.67 -2.56
CA CYS A 91 -6.38 0.32 -3.97
C CYS A 91 -7.82 0.21 -4.48
N ASN A 92 -8.14 0.93 -5.57
CA ASN A 92 -9.48 0.93 -6.16
C ASN A 92 -9.61 0.04 -7.40
N GLN A 93 -8.67 -0.88 -7.64
CA GLN A 93 -8.68 -1.73 -8.85
C GLN A 93 -9.64 -2.93 -8.76
N PHE A 94 -10.19 -3.21 -7.59
CA PHE A 94 -11.04 -4.38 -7.35
C PHE A 94 -12.48 -3.94 -7.11
N LEU A 95 -13.29 -3.97 -8.17
CA LEU A 95 -14.71 -3.56 -8.20
C LEU A 95 -14.98 -2.18 -7.56
N PHE A 96 -14.03 -1.25 -7.69
CA PHE A 96 -14.16 0.11 -7.15
C PHE A 96 -14.48 0.17 -5.64
N GLN A 97 -13.98 -0.83 -4.88
CA GLN A 97 -14.26 -0.94 -3.45
C GLN A 97 -13.45 0.03 -2.56
N GLU A 98 -12.64 0.92 -3.16
CA GLU A 98 -11.98 2.04 -2.48
C GLU A 98 -12.24 3.37 -3.21
N PRO A 99 -13.51 3.84 -3.26
CA PRO A 99 -13.85 5.05 -3.99
C PRO A 99 -13.46 6.35 -3.25
N PHE A 100 -13.25 6.27 -1.94
CA PHE A 100 -13.04 7.43 -1.07
C PHE A 100 -11.67 8.09 -1.29
N GLY A 101 -11.59 9.39 -1.02
CA GLY A 101 -10.32 10.11 -0.97
C GLY A 101 -9.44 9.64 0.20
N THR A 102 -8.13 9.78 0.07
CA THR A 102 -7.12 9.28 1.02
C THR A 102 -7.39 9.69 2.47
N LYS A 103 -7.81 10.93 2.72
CA LYS A 103 -8.16 11.44 4.08
C LYS A 103 -9.28 10.62 4.72
N THR A 104 -10.34 10.28 3.97
CA THR A 104 -11.46 9.47 4.45
C THR A 104 -11.03 8.05 4.74
N VAL A 105 -10.23 7.44 3.83
CA VAL A 105 -9.68 6.09 4.02
C VAL A 105 -8.84 6.00 5.28
N CYS A 106 -7.94 6.96 5.48
CA CYS A 106 -7.12 7.04 6.68
C CYS A 106 -7.97 7.17 7.96
N GLY A 107 -8.97 8.05 7.96
CA GLY A 107 -9.90 8.20 9.08
C GLY A 107 -10.69 6.92 9.38
N ASN A 108 -11.12 6.19 8.34
CA ASN A 108 -11.81 4.90 8.49
C ASN A 108 -10.90 3.84 9.12
N ALA A 109 -9.64 3.76 8.71
CA ALA A 109 -8.66 2.83 9.27
C ALA A 109 -8.34 3.16 10.74
N ARG A 110 -8.12 4.45 11.05
CA ARG A 110 -7.88 4.91 12.43
C ARG A 110 -9.05 4.59 13.37
N ARG A 111 -10.30 4.78 12.93
CA ARG A 111 -11.48 4.42 13.75
C ARG A 111 -11.59 2.92 14.03
N ARG A 112 -10.94 2.06 13.23
CA ARG A 112 -10.82 0.62 13.47
C ARG A 112 -9.63 0.26 14.37
N GLY A 113 -8.87 1.25 14.86
CA GLY A 113 -7.69 1.05 15.71
C GLY A 113 -6.39 0.84 14.94
N PHE A 114 -6.39 0.94 13.60
CA PHE A 114 -5.17 0.75 12.81
C PHE A 114 -4.16 1.88 13.07
N ARG A 115 -2.95 1.53 13.46
CA ARG A 115 -1.85 2.45 13.81
C ARG A 115 -0.67 2.41 12.84
N GLY A 116 -0.67 1.47 11.89
CA GLY A 116 0.38 1.33 10.90
C GLY A 116 0.46 2.51 9.92
N VAL A 117 1.39 2.45 8.99
CA VAL A 117 1.56 3.47 7.96
C VAL A 117 0.50 3.30 6.89
N MET A 118 -0.27 4.37 6.66
CA MET A 118 -1.22 4.44 5.55
C MET A 118 -0.59 5.23 4.41
N PHE A 119 -0.50 4.62 3.24
CA PHE A 119 -0.01 5.26 2.02
C PHE A 119 -1.12 5.94 1.22
N ASP A 120 -0.74 6.77 0.27
CA ASP A 120 -1.69 7.30 -0.69
C ASP A 120 -2.22 6.17 -1.60
N LYS A 121 -3.40 6.41 -2.17
CA LYS A 121 -4.05 5.43 -3.04
C LYS A 121 -3.21 5.13 -4.27
N CYS A 122 -2.98 3.84 -4.54
CA CYS A 122 -2.16 3.41 -5.65
C CYS A 122 -2.77 2.26 -6.46
N ARG A 123 -2.20 2.01 -7.63
CA ARG A 123 -2.44 0.79 -8.40
C ARG A 123 -1.46 -0.28 -7.96
N VAL A 124 -1.93 -1.52 -7.86
CA VAL A 124 -1.11 -2.69 -7.49
C VAL A 124 -0.85 -3.62 -8.67
N ASN A 125 -1.65 -3.50 -9.75
CA ASN A 125 -1.54 -4.30 -10.96
C ASN A 125 -1.47 -3.44 -12.23
N GLY A 126 -0.94 -4.04 -13.32
CA GLY A 126 -0.82 -3.43 -14.65
C GLY A 126 0.39 -2.49 -14.76
N ALA A 127 0.54 -1.85 -15.92
CA ALA A 127 1.68 -0.97 -16.22
C ALA A 127 1.79 0.23 -15.28
N GLY A 128 0.66 0.71 -14.73
CA GLY A 128 0.64 1.82 -13.77
C GLY A 128 0.73 1.35 -12.30
N ALA A 129 1.16 0.13 -12.01
CA ALA A 129 1.39 -0.31 -10.64
C ALA A 129 2.50 0.53 -9.99
N SER A 130 2.31 0.87 -8.70
CA SER A 130 3.34 1.59 -7.95
C SER A 130 4.65 0.81 -7.89
N HIS A 131 5.77 1.52 -7.77
CA HIS A 131 7.10 0.89 -7.67
C HIS A 131 7.18 -0.11 -6.51
N VAL A 132 6.53 0.18 -5.38
CA VAL A 132 6.43 -0.74 -4.23
C VAL A 132 5.82 -2.09 -4.66
N PHE A 133 4.66 -2.07 -5.33
CA PHE A 133 4.02 -3.32 -5.75
C PHE A 133 4.67 -3.98 -6.96
N ARG A 134 5.39 -3.24 -7.79
CA ARG A 134 6.25 -3.84 -8.83
C ARG A 134 7.39 -4.63 -8.19
N PHE A 135 8.10 -4.04 -7.22
CA PHE A 135 9.13 -4.68 -6.42
C PHE A 135 8.59 -5.94 -5.71
N LEU A 136 7.57 -5.79 -4.87
CA LEU A 136 7.02 -6.90 -4.08
C LEU A 136 6.60 -8.09 -4.96
N LYS A 137 5.93 -7.83 -6.08
CA LYS A 137 5.50 -8.88 -7.00
C LYS A 137 6.68 -9.56 -7.69
N ARG A 138 7.70 -8.81 -8.09
CA ARG A 138 8.92 -9.35 -8.70
C ARG A 138 9.63 -10.29 -7.73
N GLU A 139 9.90 -9.84 -6.52
CA GLU A 139 10.63 -10.63 -5.51
C GLU A 139 9.85 -11.87 -5.04
N ALA A 140 8.53 -11.76 -4.94
CA ALA A 140 7.67 -12.90 -4.56
C ALA A 140 7.29 -13.83 -5.73
N GLY A 141 7.70 -13.53 -6.98
CA GLY A 141 7.28 -14.31 -8.15
C GLY A 141 5.77 -14.21 -8.46
N VAL A 142 5.10 -13.15 -8.01
CA VAL A 142 3.65 -12.96 -8.14
C VAL A 142 3.33 -12.13 -9.38
N LYS A 143 2.70 -12.71 -10.37
CA LYS A 143 2.32 -11.99 -11.60
C LYS A 143 1.23 -10.94 -11.35
N ARG A 144 0.25 -11.27 -10.51
CA ARG A 144 -0.93 -10.41 -10.27
C ARG A 144 -1.47 -10.65 -8.86
N ILE A 145 -1.80 -9.56 -8.16
CA ILE A 145 -2.58 -9.59 -6.92
C ILE A 145 -4.04 -9.83 -7.32
N PRO A 146 -4.70 -10.89 -6.80
CA PRO A 146 -6.02 -11.28 -7.29
C PRO A 146 -7.15 -10.39 -6.78
N TRP A 147 -7.04 -9.83 -5.57
CA TRP A 147 -8.11 -9.07 -4.89
C TRP A 147 -7.56 -8.13 -3.81
N ASN A 148 -8.47 -7.39 -3.13
CA ASN A 148 -8.14 -6.62 -1.93
C ASN A 148 -7.58 -7.53 -0.83
N PHE A 149 -6.73 -7.01 0.01
CA PHE A 149 -6.08 -7.71 1.13
C PHE A 149 -5.13 -8.85 0.72
N GLY A 150 -4.42 -8.73 -0.41
CA GLY A 150 -3.18 -9.48 -0.63
C GLY A 150 -2.09 -8.94 0.32
N LYS A 151 -1.29 -9.83 0.87
CA LYS A 151 -0.29 -9.50 1.88
C LYS A 151 1.08 -9.99 1.46
N PHE A 152 2.09 -9.13 1.61
CA PHE A 152 3.49 -9.49 1.45
C PHE A 152 4.20 -9.36 2.78
N LEU A 153 4.98 -10.37 3.15
CA LEU A 153 5.79 -10.35 4.34
C LEU A 153 7.25 -10.16 3.95
N VAL A 154 7.91 -9.21 4.59
CA VAL A 154 9.29 -8.80 4.33
C VAL A 154 10.07 -8.92 5.64
N ASP A 155 11.25 -9.53 5.58
CA ASP A 155 12.11 -9.73 6.74
C ASP A 155 12.91 -8.47 7.14
N LYS A 156 13.68 -8.57 8.22
CA LYS A 156 14.51 -7.49 8.76
C LYS A 156 15.62 -7.01 7.81
N ASN A 157 15.97 -7.82 6.81
CA ASN A 157 16.96 -7.50 5.78
C ASN A 157 16.31 -6.93 4.50
N GLY A 158 15.02 -6.59 4.55
CA GLY A 158 14.27 -6.05 3.41
C GLY A 158 13.94 -7.06 2.31
N LYS A 159 14.13 -8.37 2.55
CA LYS A 159 13.81 -9.42 1.57
C LYS A 159 12.37 -9.87 1.67
N VAL A 160 11.69 -9.97 0.54
CA VAL A 160 10.32 -10.50 0.47
C VAL A 160 10.36 -12.00 0.72
N ARG A 161 9.70 -12.46 1.78
CA ARG A 161 9.71 -13.87 2.21
C ARG A 161 8.49 -14.64 1.69
N SER A 162 7.32 -13.99 1.66
CA SER A 162 6.09 -14.65 1.24
C SER A 162 5.04 -13.67 0.70
N PHE A 163 4.10 -14.24 -0.08
CA PHE A 163 2.85 -13.62 -0.47
C PHE A 163 1.67 -14.45 0.00
N HIS A 164 0.76 -13.84 0.71
CA HIS A 164 -0.47 -14.47 1.19
C HIS A 164 -1.69 -13.91 0.46
N PRO A 165 -2.51 -14.78 -0.15
CA PRO A 165 -3.69 -14.35 -0.90
C PRO A 165 -4.77 -13.72 0.01
N PRO A 166 -5.77 -13.05 -0.57
CA PRO A 166 -6.80 -12.30 0.15
C PRO A 166 -7.54 -13.08 1.25
N HIS A 167 -7.81 -14.36 1.02
CA HIS A 167 -8.56 -15.22 1.96
C HIS A 167 -7.75 -15.68 3.18
N THR A 168 -6.42 -15.61 3.12
CA THR A 168 -5.57 -15.85 4.30
C THR A 168 -5.73 -14.69 5.28
N ARG A 169 -6.25 -14.94 6.46
CA ARG A 169 -6.43 -13.91 7.49
C ARG A 169 -5.08 -13.42 8.02
N PRO A 170 -4.88 -12.09 8.27
CA PRO A 170 -3.61 -11.59 8.81
C PRO A 170 -3.16 -12.30 10.09
N LYS A 171 -4.07 -12.65 11.00
CA LYS A 171 -3.73 -13.37 12.23
C LYS A 171 -3.10 -14.76 12.00
N ALA A 172 -3.37 -15.37 10.85
CA ALA A 172 -2.76 -16.66 10.50
C ALA A 172 -1.25 -16.56 10.17
N LEU A 173 -0.74 -15.34 10.02
CA LEU A 173 0.67 -15.06 9.77
C LEU A 173 1.48 -14.90 11.07
N ALA A 174 0.86 -14.98 12.24
CA ALA A 174 1.52 -14.66 13.52
C ALA A 174 2.78 -15.51 13.77
N ASP A 175 2.73 -16.82 13.51
CA ASP A 175 3.88 -17.70 13.71
C ASP A 175 5.01 -17.42 12.71
N GLU A 176 4.67 -17.13 11.45
CA GLU A 176 5.65 -16.74 10.43
C GLU A 176 6.30 -15.39 10.77
N ILE A 177 5.50 -14.41 11.22
CA ILE A 177 6.02 -13.11 11.68
C ILE A 177 6.97 -13.29 12.86
N ARG A 178 6.59 -14.12 13.85
CA ARG A 178 7.43 -14.40 15.01
C ARG A 178 8.77 -15.02 14.60
N ALA A 179 8.75 -16.01 13.72
CA ALA A 179 9.97 -16.62 13.22
C ALA A 179 10.92 -15.59 12.57
N LEU A 180 10.36 -14.63 11.79
CA LEU A 180 11.17 -13.56 11.16
C LEU A 180 11.64 -12.49 12.16
N VAL A 181 10.89 -12.26 13.25
CA VAL A 181 11.32 -11.37 14.34
C VAL A 181 12.46 -12.00 15.13
N ASP A 182 12.47 -13.32 15.26
CA ASP A 182 13.48 -14.06 16.03
C ASP A 182 14.76 -14.38 15.21
N GLU A 183 14.75 -14.24 13.85
CA GLU A 183 15.94 -14.30 12.98
C GLU A 183 16.90 -13.11 13.25
#